data_980f0f0d6621fab33e220b488662cc4a
#
_entry.id   980f0f0d6621fab33e220b488662cc4a
#
_cell.length_a   1.000
_cell.length_b   1.000
_cell.length_c   1.000
_cell.angle_alpha   90.00
_cell.angle_beta   90.00
_cell.angle_gamma   90.00
#
_symmetry.space_group_name_H-M   'P 1'
#
loop_
_entity.id
_entity.type
_entity.pdbx_description
1 polymer ?
#
loop_
_entity_poly.entity_id
_entity_poly.type
_entity_poly.pdbx_seq_one_letter_code
_entity_poly.pdbx_strand_id
1 'polypeptide(L)'
;MAGLPTNSNVLERQRLEQQRQEQQRIDALKHFGQLFKQRQIEPSADARAHWQQVLQLGFPGSKHEDWKYTPLERLFAHEFSFPHAPDVTTAQCDALSLVPNAHRLVFINGQFSPTLSDRECGPYQLTHAAENVPFPTAIQSEVFLHLTESLAQERLHIRLPVGQHSDKSLYLLHISSGNDSDMVNTSHS
;
A
#
# COMPACT_ATOMS: atom_id res chain seq x y z
N MET A 1 29.88 24.34 36.37
CA MET A 1 28.43 24.32 36.66
C MET A 1 27.74 24.46 35.34
N ALA A 2 27.17 23.36 34.81
CA ALA A 2 26.38 23.43 33.57
C ALA A 2 24.98 23.93 33.97
N GLY A 3 24.60 25.10 33.46
CA GLY A 3 23.28 25.69 33.70
C GLY A 3 22.18 24.78 33.19
N LEU A 4 21.15 24.53 33.99
CA LEU A 4 19.93 23.86 33.62
C LEU A 4 19.29 24.63 32.43
N PRO A 5 18.84 23.93 31.37
CA PRO A 5 18.17 24.60 30.26
C PRO A 5 16.95 25.38 30.76
N THR A 6 16.93 26.66 30.48
CA THR A 6 15.81 27.53 30.82
C THR A 6 14.53 27.00 30.12
N ASN A 7 13.39 27.05 30.78
CA ASN A 7 12.08 26.59 30.27
C ASN A 7 11.76 27.15 28.86
N SER A 8 12.26 28.32 28.57
CA SER A 8 12.16 28.99 27.24
C SER A 8 12.82 28.19 26.12
N ASN A 9 14.03 27.63 26.34
CA ASN A 9 14.78 26.85 25.35
C ASN A 9 14.11 25.50 25.07
N VAL A 10 13.42 24.91 26.05
CA VAL A 10 12.70 23.65 25.88
C VAL A 10 11.46 23.87 25.03
N LEU A 11 10.69 24.93 25.29
CA LEU A 11 9.50 25.28 24.50
C LEU A 11 9.84 25.63 23.05
N GLU A 12 10.94 26.33 22.84
CA GLU A 12 11.40 26.68 21.49
C GLU A 12 11.81 25.43 20.68
N ARG A 13 12.54 24.52 21.30
CA ARG A 13 12.88 23.20 20.67
C ARG A 13 11.65 22.39 20.32
N GLN A 14 10.66 22.32 21.21
CA GLN A 14 9.40 21.61 20.96
C GLN A 14 8.64 22.25 19.78
N ARG A 15 8.61 23.58 19.71
CA ARG A 15 7.96 24.31 18.61
C ARG A 15 8.64 24.03 17.27
N LEU A 16 9.97 24.08 17.23
CA LEU A 16 10.75 23.78 16.02
C LEU A 16 10.54 22.33 15.56
N GLU A 17 10.51 21.38 16.50
CA GLU A 17 10.25 19.98 16.19
C GLU A 17 8.85 19.78 15.61
N GLN A 18 7.83 20.41 16.19
CA GLN A 18 6.46 20.37 15.66
C GLN A 18 6.37 20.97 14.25
N GLN A 19 7.06 22.08 13.99
CA GLN A 19 7.11 22.69 12.67
C GLN A 19 7.80 21.77 11.64
N ARG A 20 8.89 21.10 12.04
CA ARG A 20 9.58 20.15 11.18
C ARG A 20 8.69 18.96 10.82
N GLN A 21 8.02 18.38 11.80
CA GLN A 21 7.09 17.26 11.57
C GLN A 21 5.92 17.67 10.67
N GLU A 22 5.37 18.87 10.85
CA GLU A 22 4.33 19.41 9.99
C GLU A 22 4.81 19.54 8.55
N GLN A 23 6.01 20.13 8.36
CA GLN A 23 6.59 20.29 7.03
C GLN A 23 6.82 18.94 6.35
N GLN A 24 7.33 17.93 7.07
CA GLN A 24 7.51 16.57 6.55
C GLN A 24 6.20 15.97 6.05
N ARG A 25 5.09 16.12 6.79
CA ARG A 25 3.77 15.64 6.36
C ARG A 25 3.29 16.31 5.08
N ILE A 26 3.48 17.62 4.97
CA ILE A 26 3.12 18.41 3.78
C ILE A 26 3.95 17.93 2.58
N ASP A 27 5.25 17.73 2.75
CA ASP A 27 6.13 17.30 1.68
C ASP A 27 5.85 15.86 1.25
N ALA A 28 5.56 14.96 2.21
CA ALA A 28 5.08 13.62 1.92
C ALA A 28 3.78 13.63 1.10
N LEU A 29 2.81 14.46 1.48
CA LEU A 29 1.55 14.58 0.75
C LEU A 29 1.76 15.06 -0.70
N LYS A 30 2.67 16.01 -0.91
CA LYS A 30 3.07 16.46 -2.26
C LYS A 30 3.72 15.33 -3.05
N HIS A 31 4.61 14.58 -2.41
CA HIS A 31 5.31 13.45 -3.03
C HIS A 31 4.33 12.35 -3.47
N PHE A 32 3.42 11.91 -2.61
CA PHE A 32 2.38 10.95 -2.98
C PHE A 32 1.43 11.51 -4.07
N GLY A 33 1.19 12.81 -4.07
CA GLY A 33 0.46 13.48 -5.16
C GLY A 33 1.19 13.43 -6.51
N GLN A 34 2.50 13.44 -6.52
CA GLN A 34 3.30 13.21 -7.72
C GLN A 34 3.19 11.76 -8.18
N LEU A 35 3.31 10.78 -7.27
CA LEU A 35 3.10 9.36 -7.57
C LEU A 35 1.71 9.11 -8.15
N PHE A 36 0.66 9.70 -7.57
CA PHE A 36 -0.70 9.59 -8.09
C PHE A 36 -0.80 10.06 -9.56
N LYS A 37 -0.08 11.12 -9.94
CA LYS A 37 -0.03 11.64 -11.33
C LYS A 37 0.86 10.80 -12.25
N GLN A 38 1.85 10.10 -11.71
CA GLN A 38 2.81 9.29 -12.46
C GLN A 38 2.34 7.85 -12.71
N ARG A 39 1.13 7.51 -12.30
CA ARG A 39 0.54 6.19 -12.56
C ARG A 39 0.58 5.87 -14.05
N GLN A 40 0.84 4.60 -14.38
CA GLN A 40 0.87 4.14 -15.77
C GLN A 40 -0.53 4.10 -16.40
N ILE A 41 -1.56 3.94 -15.55
CA ILE A 41 -2.96 3.88 -15.96
C ILE A 41 -3.66 5.14 -15.45
N GLU A 42 -4.47 5.75 -16.32
CA GLU A 42 -5.28 6.92 -15.96
C GLU A 42 -6.17 6.60 -14.75
N PRO A 43 -6.19 7.44 -13.69
CA PRO A 43 -6.97 7.17 -12.49
C PRO A 43 -8.47 7.07 -12.79
N SER A 44 -9.12 6.03 -12.27
CA SER A 44 -10.58 5.92 -12.29
C SER A 44 -11.28 7.02 -11.49
N ALA A 45 -12.59 7.11 -11.60
CA ALA A 45 -13.39 8.02 -10.75
C ALA A 45 -13.20 7.69 -9.26
N ASP A 46 -13.15 6.39 -8.92
CA ASP A 46 -12.94 5.92 -7.55
C ASP A 46 -11.55 6.26 -7.04
N ALA A 47 -10.50 6.01 -7.81
CA ALA A 47 -9.13 6.38 -7.44
C ALA A 47 -9.00 7.89 -7.18
N ARG A 48 -9.64 8.72 -8.01
CA ARG A 48 -9.70 10.16 -7.80
C ARG A 48 -10.48 10.53 -6.53
N ALA A 49 -11.60 9.87 -6.26
CA ALA A 49 -12.36 10.10 -5.04
C ALA A 49 -11.55 9.74 -3.79
N HIS A 50 -10.86 8.61 -3.81
CA HIS A 50 -9.96 8.21 -2.73
C HIS A 50 -8.80 9.21 -2.55
N TRP A 51 -8.20 9.69 -3.63
CA TRP A 51 -7.17 10.74 -3.53
C TRP A 51 -7.71 12.04 -2.91
N GLN A 52 -8.94 12.45 -3.23
CA GLN A 52 -9.57 13.60 -2.58
C GLN A 52 -9.75 13.38 -1.07
N GLN A 53 -10.09 12.15 -0.64
CA GLN A 53 -10.14 11.84 0.79
C GLN A 53 -8.75 11.91 1.45
N VAL A 54 -7.68 11.47 0.79
CA VAL A 54 -6.32 11.67 1.29
C VAL A 54 -6.01 13.15 1.52
N LEU A 55 -6.36 14.01 0.55
CA LEU A 55 -6.14 15.46 0.67
C LEU A 55 -6.98 16.09 1.78
N GLN A 56 -8.20 15.60 1.99
CA GLN A 56 -9.11 16.10 3.02
C GLN A 56 -8.70 15.68 4.43
N LEU A 57 -8.31 14.42 4.61
CA LEU A 57 -7.91 13.86 5.90
C LEU A 57 -6.50 14.34 6.30
N GLY A 58 -5.60 14.46 5.34
CA GLY A 58 -4.18 14.69 5.59
C GLY A 58 -3.51 13.54 6.33
N PHE A 59 -2.19 13.54 6.38
CA PHE A 59 -1.45 12.53 7.15
C PHE A 59 -1.51 12.80 8.66
N PRO A 60 -1.65 11.76 9.49
CA PRO A 60 -1.77 11.90 10.94
C PRO A 60 -0.45 12.41 11.54
N GLY A 61 -0.56 13.27 12.53
CA GLY A 61 0.56 13.72 13.33
C GLY A 61 0.72 12.88 14.59
N SER A 62 1.79 13.14 15.35
CA SER A 62 2.11 12.46 16.62
C SER A 62 1.03 12.58 17.71
N LYS A 63 0.09 13.50 17.55
CA LYS A 63 -1.04 13.69 18.48
C LYS A 63 -2.29 12.88 18.09
N HIS A 64 -2.29 12.22 16.93
CA HIS A 64 -3.41 11.39 16.51
C HIS A 64 -3.43 10.11 17.35
N GLU A 65 -4.56 9.81 17.98
CA GLU A 65 -4.66 8.74 18.99
C GLU A 65 -4.28 7.36 18.43
N ASP A 66 -4.78 7.03 17.23
CA ASP A 66 -4.54 5.74 16.58
C ASP A 66 -3.07 5.55 16.15
N TRP A 67 -2.33 6.63 15.94
CA TRP A 67 -0.94 6.62 15.48
C TRP A 67 0.09 7.01 16.54
N LYS A 68 -0.36 7.26 17.77
CA LYS A 68 0.46 7.74 18.89
C LYS A 68 1.71 6.90 19.16
N TYR A 69 1.62 5.59 18.96
CA TYR A 69 2.71 4.64 19.20
C TYR A 69 3.39 4.14 17.92
N THR A 70 3.00 4.67 16.78
CA THR A 70 3.57 4.29 15.47
C THR A 70 4.26 5.51 14.86
N PRO A 71 5.60 5.59 14.94
CA PRO A 71 6.33 6.72 14.38
C PRO A 71 6.28 6.67 12.85
N LEU A 72 5.67 7.68 12.23
CA LEU A 72 5.51 7.81 10.78
C LEU A 72 6.59 8.68 10.11
N GLU A 73 7.49 9.27 10.89
CA GLU A 73 8.50 10.20 10.40
C GLU A 73 9.40 9.57 9.32
N ARG A 74 9.73 8.28 9.48
CA ARG A 74 10.54 7.55 8.48
C ARG A 74 9.77 7.36 7.17
N LEU A 75 8.46 7.06 7.25
CA LEU A 75 7.60 6.95 6.08
C LEU A 75 7.51 8.28 5.34
N PHE A 76 7.34 9.39 6.08
CA PHE A 76 7.19 10.71 5.47
C PHE A 76 8.49 11.30 4.95
N ALA A 77 9.63 10.88 5.48
CA ALA A 77 10.94 11.30 5.00
C ALA A 77 11.44 10.49 3.79
N HIS A 78 10.73 9.41 3.43
CA HIS A 78 11.14 8.52 2.37
C HIS A 78 10.56 8.96 1.01
N GLU A 79 11.40 9.04 -0.01
CA GLU A 79 10.98 9.32 -1.38
C GLU A 79 10.72 7.99 -2.09
N PHE A 80 9.45 7.67 -2.25
CA PHE A 80 9.02 6.46 -2.94
C PHE A 80 8.99 6.63 -4.46
N SER A 81 9.20 5.54 -5.19
CA SER A 81 9.00 5.45 -6.63
C SER A 81 8.24 4.17 -6.97
N PHE A 82 7.61 4.13 -8.14
CA PHE A 82 7.03 2.88 -8.63
C PHE A 82 8.17 1.92 -9.02
N PRO A 83 8.11 0.65 -8.57
CA PRO A 83 9.14 -0.32 -8.86
C PRO A 83 9.12 -0.71 -10.34
N HIS A 84 10.28 -1.03 -10.87
CA HIS A 84 10.38 -1.69 -12.17
C HIS A 84 9.96 -3.15 -12.02
N ALA A 85 9.28 -3.69 -13.03
CA ALA A 85 8.94 -5.11 -13.04
C ALA A 85 10.22 -5.95 -13.17
N PRO A 86 10.58 -6.76 -12.18
CA PRO A 86 11.73 -7.66 -12.29
C PRO A 86 11.38 -8.87 -13.12
N ASP A 87 12.37 -9.45 -13.77
CA ASP A 87 12.25 -10.75 -14.40
C ASP A 87 12.26 -11.84 -13.32
N VAL A 88 11.07 -12.30 -12.94
CA VAL A 88 10.90 -13.43 -12.01
C VAL A 88 10.59 -14.68 -12.81
N THR A 89 11.32 -15.76 -12.54
CA THR A 89 11.12 -17.07 -13.18
C THR A 89 10.23 -17.98 -12.37
N THR A 90 9.60 -18.96 -13.02
CA THR A 90 8.82 -20.01 -12.35
C THR A 90 9.67 -20.76 -11.30
N ALA A 91 10.93 -21.03 -11.60
CA ALA A 91 11.83 -21.70 -10.66
C ALA A 91 12.05 -20.90 -9.37
N GLN A 92 12.13 -19.56 -9.46
CA GLN A 92 12.21 -18.71 -8.29
C GLN A 92 10.88 -18.70 -7.50
N CYS A 93 9.74 -18.68 -8.18
CA CYS A 93 8.43 -18.82 -7.52
C CYS A 93 8.33 -20.17 -6.78
N ASP A 94 8.79 -21.25 -7.39
CA ASP A 94 8.78 -22.59 -6.80
C ASP A 94 9.68 -22.66 -5.55
N ALA A 95 10.87 -22.06 -5.63
CA ALA A 95 11.80 -22.01 -4.50
C ALA A 95 11.29 -21.18 -3.31
N LEU A 96 10.48 -20.15 -3.58
CA LEU A 96 9.88 -19.27 -2.56
C LEU A 96 8.54 -19.79 -2.02
N SER A 97 7.93 -20.78 -2.68
CA SER A 97 6.63 -21.31 -2.28
C SER A 97 6.72 -22.16 -1.02
N LEU A 98 5.93 -21.78 0.00
CA LEU A 98 5.89 -22.46 1.30
C LEU A 98 4.78 -23.51 1.38
N VAL A 99 3.79 -23.45 0.49
CA VAL A 99 2.60 -24.32 0.53
C VAL A 99 2.57 -25.19 -0.73
N PRO A 100 3.01 -26.45 -0.63
CA PRO A 100 2.84 -27.40 -1.72
C PRO A 100 1.36 -27.76 -1.88
N ASN A 101 0.95 -28.09 -3.09
CA ASN A 101 -0.41 -28.53 -3.40
C ASN A 101 -1.52 -27.50 -3.10
N ALA A 102 -1.24 -26.23 -3.31
CA ALA A 102 -2.21 -25.12 -3.28
C ALA A 102 -2.43 -24.56 -4.69
N HIS A 103 -3.52 -23.83 -4.91
CA HIS A 103 -3.66 -22.97 -6.07
C HIS A 103 -2.86 -21.70 -5.82
N ARG A 104 -1.84 -21.45 -6.63
CA ARG A 104 -0.90 -20.35 -6.41
C ARG A 104 -1.21 -19.16 -7.31
N LEU A 105 -1.39 -17.99 -6.70
CA LEU A 105 -1.45 -16.70 -7.37
C LEU A 105 -0.19 -15.90 -7.02
N VAL A 106 0.49 -15.38 -8.03
CA VAL A 106 1.77 -14.68 -7.87
C VAL A 106 1.57 -13.19 -8.11
N PHE A 107 2.09 -12.40 -7.18
CA PHE A 107 2.17 -10.95 -7.26
C PHE A 107 3.64 -10.53 -7.24
N ILE A 108 4.03 -9.69 -8.17
CA ILE A 108 5.39 -9.16 -8.26
C ILE A 108 5.31 -7.64 -8.09
N ASN A 109 5.96 -7.13 -7.05
CA ASN A 109 5.91 -5.71 -6.70
C ASN A 109 4.49 -5.14 -6.64
N GLY A 110 3.56 -5.94 -6.10
CA GLY A 110 2.16 -5.57 -5.96
C GLY A 110 1.29 -5.81 -7.20
N GLN A 111 1.86 -6.17 -8.34
CA GLN A 111 1.13 -6.45 -9.57
C GLN A 111 0.86 -7.94 -9.75
N PHE A 112 -0.34 -8.31 -10.15
CA PHE A 112 -0.71 -9.68 -10.41
C PHE A 112 0.01 -10.21 -11.66
N SER A 113 0.63 -11.39 -11.55
CA SER A 113 1.32 -12.07 -12.66
C SER A 113 0.53 -13.29 -13.15
N PRO A 114 -0.31 -13.17 -14.19
CA PRO A 114 -1.06 -14.30 -14.72
C PRO A 114 -0.16 -15.41 -15.28
N THR A 115 1.02 -15.06 -15.77
CA THR A 115 1.96 -16.02 -16.39
C THR A 115 2.66 -16.92 -15.36
N LEU A 116 2.81 -16.46 -14.13
CA LEU A 116 3.45 -17.19 -13.03
C LEU A 116 2.42 -17.79 -12.05
N SER A 117 1.15 -17.44 -12.22
CA SER A 117 0.03 -17.95 -11.43
C SER A 117 -0.58 -19.20 -12.08
N ASP A 118 -1.26 -20.00 -11.26
CA ASP A 118 -2.05 -21.13 -11.76
C ASP A 118 -3.21 -20.60 -12.61
N ARG A 119 -3.43 -21.22 -13.76
CA ARG A 119 -4.51 -20.82 -14.68
C ARG A 119 -5.88 -21.27 -14.19
N GLU A 120 -5.91 -22.39 -13.49
CA GLU A 120 -7.12 -22.98 -12.95
C GLU A 120 -7.01 -23.06 -11.43
N CYS A 121 -7.86 -22.32 -10.74
CA CYS A 121 -7.89 -22.27 -9.30
C CYS A 121 -9.10 -22.98 -8.68
N GLY A 122 -9.49 -24.12 -9.28
CA GLY A 122 -10.61 -24.93 -8.80
C GLY A 122 -11.93 -24.12 -8.78
N PRO A 123 -12.65 -24.10 -7.65
CA PRO A 123 -13.92 -23.37 -7.56
C PRO A 123 -13.75 -21.85 -7.35
N TYR A 124 -12.51 -21.35 -7.18
CA TYR A 124 -12.28 -19.93 -7.02
C TYR A 124 -12.47 -19.19 -8.36
N GLN A 125 -13.29 -18.17 -8.32
CA GLN A 125 -13.49 -17.25 -9.44
C GLN A 125 -12.58 -16.04 -9.26
N LEU A 126 -11.72 -15.83 -10.25
CA LEU A 126 -10.75 -14.73 -10.26
C LEU A 126 -11.21 -13.69 -11.28
N THR A 127 -11.38 -12.47 -10.86
CA THR A 127 -11.64 -11.33 -11.75
C THR A 127 -10.51 -10.33 -11.60
N HIS A 128 -9.69 -10.23 -12.64
CA HIS A 128 -8.67 -9.21 -12.75
C HIS A 128 -9.29 -8.01 -13.46
N ALA A 129 -9.47 -6.92 -12.73
CA ALA A 129 -10.05 -5.70 -13.26
C ALA A 129 -9.10 -4.53 -13.01
N ALA A 130 -8.85 -3.76 -14.08
CA ALA A 130 -8.38 -2.41 -13.90
C ALA A 130 -9.50 -1.61 -13.21
N GLU A 131 -9.38 -1.42 -11.90
CA GLU A 131 -10.08 -0.43 -11.06
C GLU A 131 -11.63 -0.39 -10.94
N ASN A 132 -12.41 -1.19 -11.65
CA ASN A 132 -13.88 -0.98 -11.70
C ASN A 132 -14.72 -1.94 -10.86
N VAL A 133 -14.13 -2.65 -9.91
CA VAL A 133 -14.91 -3.46 -8.95
C VAL A 133 -15.20 -2.62 -7.72
N PRO A 134 -16.47 -2.39 -7.34
CA PRO A 134 -16.80 -1.64 -6.13
C PRO A 134 -16.17 -2.31 -4.91
N PHE A 135 -15.41 -1.54 -4.16
CA PHE A 135 -14.83 -2.02 -2.90
C PHE A 135 -15.91 -2.02 -1.80
N PRO A 136 -15.88 -2.97 -0.86
CA PRO A 136 -16.68 -2.86 0.34
C PRO A 136 -16.34 -1.54 1.04
N THR A 137 -17.35 -0.78 1.41
CA THR A 137 -17.15 0.46 2.16
C THR A 137 -16.44 0.14 3.48
N ALA A 138 -15.31 0.76 3.72
CA ALA A 138 -14.59 0.61 4.98
C ALA A 138 -15.48 1.04 6.15
N ILE A 139 -15.44 0.29 7.25
CA ILE A 139 -16.18 0.61 8.48
C ILE A 139 -15.72 1.95 9.05
N GLN A 140 -14.44 2.28 8.90
CA GLN A 140 -13.84 3.53 9.32
C GLN A 140 -13.00 4.11 8.19
N SER A 141 -13.19 5.40 7.91
CA SER A 141 -12.37 6.13 6.95
C SER A 141 -10.98 6.36 7.52
N GLU A 142 -9.94 5.91 6.80
CA GLU A 142 -8.55 5.99 7.23
C GLU A 142 -7.67 6.42 6.05
N VAL A 143 -6.76 7.36 6.29
CA VAL A 143 -5.96 8.01 5.22
C VAL A 143 -5.10 7.03 4.43
N PHE A 144 -4.48 6.04 5.08
CA PHE A 144 -3.63 5.06 4.38
C PHE A 144 -4.44 4.06 3.56
N LEU A 145 -5.67 3.74 3.97
CA LEU A 145 -6.61 3.01 3.13
C LEU A 145 -6.89 3.78 1.85
N HIS A 146 -7.26 5.05 1.97
CA HIS A 146 -7.52 5.90 0.81
C HIS A 146 -6.27 6.12 -0.05
N LEU A 147 -5.09 6.22 0.56
CA LEU A 147 -3.82 6.30 -0.16
C LEU A 147 -3.59 5.03 -0.99
N THR A 148 -3.74 3.86 -0.38
CA THR A 148 -3.60 2.56 -1.07
C THR A 148 -4.57 2.46 -2.25
N GLU A 149 -5.85 2.75 -2.02
CA GLU A 149 -6.87 2.70 -3.07
C GLU A 149 -6.63 3.71 -4.20
N SER A 150 -6.13 4.89 -3.87
CA SER A 150 -5.80 5.91 -4.88
C SER A 150 -4.61 5.51 -5.75
N LEU A 151 -3.63 4.79 -5.20
CA LEU A 151 -2.40 4.41 -5.89
C LEU A 151 -2.46 3.03 -6.55
N ALA A 152 -3.45 2.21 -6.21
CA ALA A 152 -3.66 0.90 -6.83
C ALA A 152 -3.91 1.06 -8.34
N GLN A 153 -3.17 0.33 -9.17
CA GLN A 153 -3.30 0.37 -10.63
C GLN A 153 -4.13 -0.80 -11.17
N GLU A 154 -4.28 -1.85 -10.36
CA GLU A 154 -5.07 -3.03 -10.69
C GLU A 154 -5.63 -3.66 -9.42
N ARG A 155 -6.67 -4.48 -9.58
CA ARG A 155 -7.30 -5.23 -8.49
C ARG A 155 -7.54 -6.66 -8.92
N LEU A 156 -7.25 -7.59 -8.03
CA LEU A 156 -7.67 -8.96 -8.17
C LEU A 156 -8.81 -9.25 -7.19
N HIS A 157 -9.98 -9.53 -7.73
CA HIS A 157 -11.13 -9.96 -6.95
C HIS A 157 -11.20 -11.49 -6.94
N ILE A 158 -11.23 -12.06 -5.73
CA ILE A 158 -11.23 -13.50 -5.50
C ILE A 158 -12.55 -13.87 -4.82
N ARG A 159 -13.32 -14.75 -5.45
CA ARG A 159 -14.61 -15.18 -4.93
C ARG A 159 -14.69 -16.69 -4.87
N LEU A 160 -15.13 -17.23 -3.74
CA LEU A 160 -15.60 -18.61 -3.63
C LEU A 160 -17.13 -18.56 -3.60
N PRO A 161 -17.83 -19.11 -4.61
CA PRO A 161 -19.29 -19.10 -4.64
C PRO A 161 -19.90 -19.87 -3.47
N VAL A 162 -21.08 -19.44 -3.05
CA VAL A 162 -21.82 -20.09 -1.96
C VAL A 162 -22.08 -21.56 -2.29
N GLY A 163 -21.80 -22.44 -1.33
CA GLY A 163 -21.98 -23.89 -1.47
C GLY A 163 -20.82 -24.59 -2.22
N GLN A 164 -19.82 -23.87 -2.68
CA GLN A 164 -18.61 -24.47 -3.25
C GLN A 164 -17.57 -24.73 -2.17
N HIS A 165 -16.84 -25.82 -2.35
CA HIS A 165 -15.71 -26.22 -1.51
C HIS A 165 -14.48 -26.44 -2.38
N SER A 166 -13.32 -26.13 -1.86
CA SER A 166 -12.06 -26.41 -2.53
C SER A 166 -11.25 -27.42 -1.73
N ASP A 167 -10.75 -28.45 -2.40
CA ASP A 167 -9.86 -29.44 -1.81
C ASP A 167 -8.44 -28.90 -1.62
N LYS A 168 -8.11 -27.80 -2.30
CA LYS A 168 -6.83 -27.11 -2.21
C LYS A 168 -7.04 -25.68 -1.70
N SER A 169 -6.13 -25.25 -0.84
CA SER A 169 -6.10 -23.85 -0.41
C SER A 169 -5.68 -22.93 -1.56
N LEU A 170 -6.09 -21.68 -1.49
CA LEU A 170 -5.57 -20.62 -2.33
C LEU A 170 -4.34 -20.00 -1.64
N TYR A 171 -3.23 -19.91 -2.36
CA TYR A 171 -1.96 -19.39 -1.87
C TYR A 171 -1.56 -18.14 -2.64
N LEU A 172 -1.44 -17.03 -1.95
CA LEU A 172 -0.99 -15.76 -2.51
C LEU A 172 0.52 -15.63 -2.26
N LEU A 173 1.31 -15.68 -3.31
CA LEU A 173 2.75 -15.48 -3.26
C LEU A 173 3.09 -14.06 -3.67
N HIS A 174 3.52 -13.25 -2.72
CA HIS A 174 4.01 -11.90 -2.97
C HIS A 174 5.54 -11.90 -3.04
N ILE A 175 6.07 -11.43 -4.15
CA ILE A 175 7.51 -11.26 -4.38
C ILE A 175 7.78 -9.77 -4.51
N SER A 176 8.55 -9.23 -3.58
CA SER A 176 9.02 -7.85 -3.63
C SER A 176 10.50 -7.85 -3.98
N SER A 177 10.86 -7.08 -4.97
CA SER A 177 12.24 -6.87 -5.39
C SER A 177 12.42 -5.41 -5.81
N GLY A 178 13.59 -4.88 -5.65
CA GLY A 178 13.89 -3.49 -6.01
C GLY A 178 14.82 -2.83 -5.00
N ASN A 179 14.83 -1.50 -5.03
CA ASN A 179 15.59 -0.67 -4.12
C ASN A 179 14.73 -0.26 -2.90
N ASP A 180 15.35 0.27 -1.87
CA ASP A 180 14.66 0.73 -0.65
C ASP A 180 13.60 1.82 -0.93
N SER A 181 13.71 2.55 -2.04
CA SER A 181 12.74 3.57 -2.46
C SER A 181 11.57 3.04 -3.26
N ASP A 182 11.57 1.76 -3.66
CA ASP A 182 10.48 1.21 -4.45
C ASP A 182 9.24 0.98 -3.58
N MET A 183 8.12 1.54 -4.01
CA MET A 183 6.84 1.39 -3.33
C MET A 183 6.07 0.21 -3.92
N VAL A 184 5.80 -0.78 -3.09
CA VAL A 184 4.94 -1.90 -3.44
C VAL A 184 3.54 -1.65 -2.88
N ASN A 185 2.56 -1.59 -3.77
CA ASN A 185 1.16 -1.38 -3.42
C ASN A 185 0.30 -2.46 -4.05
N THR A 186 -0.42 -3.20 -3.22
CA THR A 186 -1.31 -4.29 -3.65
C THR A 186 -2.70 -4.10 -3.07
N SER A 187 -3.71 -4.15 -3.91
CA SER A 187 -5.10 -4.22 -3.48
C SER A 187 -5.74 -5.52 -3.99
N HIS A 188 -6.30 -6.30 -3.07
CA HIS A 188 -7.07 -7.51 -3.38
C HIS A 188 -8.21 -7.71 -2.37
N SER A 189 -9.27 -8.34 -2.79
CA SER A 189 -10.48 -8.60 -2.00
C SER A 189 -11.05 -10.01 -2.24
#